data_6ee13a100c8b43e04ec44ac5cc2da5e5
#
_entry.id   6ee13a100c8b43e04ec44ac5cc2da5e5
#
_cell.length_a   1.000
_cell.length_b   1.000
_cell.length_c   1.000
_cell.angle_alpha   90.00
_cell.angle_beta   90.00
_cell.angle_gamma   90.00
#
_symmetry.space_group_name_H-M   'P 1'
#
loop_
_entity.id
_entity.type
_entity.pdbx_description
1 polymer ?
#
loop_
_entity_poly.entity_id
_entity_poly.type
_entity_poly.pdbx_seq_one_letter_code
_entity_poly.pdbx_strand_id
1 'polypeptide(L)'
;LAARLDLHALIGLGPLVLILLLVIQLIARPLNVLLSTAGSSLSWRERALLCWIAPRGIVAAAVSAIFAIRLDQAGHEGALLLVPLTFAVIIGTVVLQSATARPLARLLNVAEPAPSGFLIVGANGPARLLGKSLQQLGSRVLLTDSSW
;
A
#
# COMPACT_ATOMS: atom_id res chain seq x y z
N LEU A 1 21.39 -2.44 -3.86
CA LEU A 1 21.11 -1.73 -2.59
C LEU A 1 20.58 -2.68 -1.52
N ALA A 2 19.56 -3.48 -1.79
CA ALA A 2 19.01 -4.44 -0.81
C ALA A 2 20.00 -5.54 -0.36
N ALA A 3 20.98 -5.89 -1.18
CA ALA A 3 21.97 -6.93 -0.89
C ALA A 3 23.04 -6.52 0.16
N ARG A 4 23.04 -5.28 0.63
CA ARG A 4 23.96 -4.77 1.68
C ARG A 4 23.22 -4.41 2.99
N LEU A 5 22.05 -4.96 3.19
CA LEU A 5 21.33 -4.79 4.46
C LEU A 5 22.02 -5.60 5.57
N ASP A 6 22.67 -4.90 6.45
CA ASP A 6 23.25 -5.48 7.68
C ASP A 6 22.12 -5.78 8.68
N LEU A 7 21.63 -7.02 8.65
CA LEU A 7 20.55 -7.47 9.54
C LEU A 7 20.90 -7.32 11.01
N HIS A 8 22.17 -7.44 11.37
CA HIS A 8 22.64 -7.22 12.73
C HIS A 8 22.51 -5.75 13.17
N ALA A 9 22.81 -4.81 12.28
CA ALA A 9 22.62 -3.38 12.56
C ALA A 9 21.12 -3.03 12.73
N LEU A 10 20.23 -3.68 11.96
CA LEU A 10 18.78 -3.54 12.09
C LEU A 10 18.24 -4.06 13.42
N ILE A 11 18.75 -5.17 13.92
CA ILE A 11 18.32 -5.75 15.20
C ILE A 11 18.73 -4.83 16.37
N GLY A 12 19.92 -4.23 16.32
CA GLY A 12 20.36 -3.26 17.31
C GLY A 12 19.53 -1.96 17.33
N LEU A 13 18.96 -1.58 16.19
CA LEU A 13 18.08 -0.41 16.04
C LEU A 13 16.59 -0.74 16.25
N GLY A 14 16.25 -1.97 16.62
CA GLY A 14 14.87 -2.46 16.73
C GLY A 14 13.90 -1.54 17.48
N PRO A 15 14.22 -1.04 18.68
CA PRO A 15 13.34 -0.11 19.40
C PRO A 15 13.13 1.21 18.66
N LEU A 16 14.16 1.75 18.04
CA LEU A 16 14.11 3.00 17.29
C LEU A 16 13.25 2.85 16.02
N VAL A 17 13.40 1.74 15.31
CA VAL A 17 12.59 1.41 14.14
C VAL A 17 11.12 1.27 14.51
N LEU A 18 10.81 0.60 15.64
CA LEU A 18 9.44 0.48 16.15
C LEU A 18 8.82 1.82 16.50
N ILE A 19 9.54 2.67 17.21
CA ILE A 19 9.07 4.03 17.55
C ILE A 19 8.82 4.83 16.28
N LEU A 20 9.74 4.79 15.32
CA LEU A 20 9.61 5.49 14.05
C LEU A 20 8.40 4.99 13.26
N LEU A 21 8.19 3.68 13.19
CA LEU A 21 7.01 3.06 12.57
C LEU A 21 5.71 3.52 13.23
N LEU A 22 5.66 3.53 14.57
CA LEU A 22 4.49 3.97 15.32
C LEU A 22 4.18 5.46 15.08
N VAL A 23 5.19 6.31 15.13
CA VAL A 23 5.02 7.75 14.87
C VAL A 23 4.52 8.00 13.45
N ILE A 24 5.12 7.36 12.45
CA ILE A 24 4.69 7.49 11.07
C ILE A 24 3.25 6.99 10.88
N GLN A 25 2.91 5.84 11.46
CA GLN A 25 1.61 5.19 11.23
C GLN A 25 0.47 5.84 12.02
N LEU A 26 0.73 6.25 13.28
CA LEU A 26 -0.31 6.74 14.18
C LEU A 26 -0.42 8.27 14.23
N ILE A 27 0.62 9.01 13.86
CA ILE A 27 0.62 10.46 13.90
C ILE A 27 0.69 11.05 12.50
N ALA A 28 1.77 10.80 11.77
CA ALA A 28 2.00 11.45 10.49
C ALA A 28 0.94 11.06 9.43
N ARG A 29 0.50 9.82 9.44
CA ARG A 29 -0.51 9.31 8.50
C ARG A 29 -1.91 9.85 8.74
N PRO A 30 -2.50 9.73 9.93
CA PRO A 30 -3.81 10.32 10.21
C PRO A 30 -3.84 11.83 9.93
N LEU A 31 -2.79 12.55 10.33
CA LEU A 31 -2.69 13.97 10.09
C LEU A 31 -2.72 14.30 8.58
N ASN A 32 -1.91 13.60 7.79
CA ASN A 32 -1.86 13.79 6.34
C ASN A 32 -3.21 13.46 5.67
N VAL A 33 -3.81 12.32 6.01
CA VAL A 33 -5.09 11.91 5.42
C VAL A 33 -6.21 12.87 5.83
N LEU A 34 -6.29 13.28 7.09
CA LEU A 34 -7.31 14.23 7.55
C LEU A 34 -7.19 15.59 6.86
N LEU A 35 -5.97 16.10 6.72
CA LEU A 35 -5.72 17.34 6.00
C LEU A 35 -6.06 17.23 4.51
N SER A 36 -5.67 16.10 3.86
CA SER A 36 -5.92 15.90 2.43
C SER A 36 -7.38 15.61 2.10
N THR A 37 -8.14 15.03 3.02
CA THR A 37 -9.56 14.70 2.84
C THR A 37 -10.49 15.74 3.45
N ALA A 38 -9.97 16.86 3.95
CA ALA A 38 -10.77 17.96 4.44
C ALA A 38 -11.63 18.51 3.29
N GLY A 39 -12.96 18.49 3.47
CA GLY A 39 -13.91 18.89 2.42
C GLY A 39 -14.31 17.81 1.42
N SER A 40 -13.81 16.58 1.52
CA SER A 40 -14.26 15.47 0.68
C SER A 40 -15.52 14.81 1.24
N SER A 41 -16.32 14.17 0.36
CA SER A 41 -17.53 13.42 0.72
C SER A 41 -17.24 12.03 1.34
N LEU A 42 -15.98 11.74 1.66
CA LEU A 42 -15.56 10.46 2.23
C LEU A 42 -16.14 10.26 3.64
N SER A 43 -16.67 9.07 3.88
CA SER A 43 -17.14 8.67 5.20
C SER A 43 -15.98 8.55 6.20
N TRP A 44 -16.27 8.70 7.50
CA TRP A 44 -15.25 8.54 8.53
C TRP A 44 -14.56 7.17 8.52
N ARG A 45 -15.30 6.14 8.14
CA ARG A 45 -14.79 4.76 8.02
C ARG A 45 -13.78 4.61 6.89
N GLU A 46 -14.05 5.23 5.75
CA GLU A 46 -13.13 5.26 4.60
C GLU A 46 -11.87 6.05 4.94
N ARG A 47 -11.99 7.18 5.63
CA ARG A 47 -10.84 7.95 6.13
C ARG A 47 -9.98 7.13 7.09
N ALA A 48 -10.59 6.39 8.01
CA ALA A 48 -9.87 5.51 8.93
C ALA A 48 -9.09 4.41 8.18
N LEU A 49 -9.69 3.82 7.13
CA LEU A 49 -9.01 2.85 6.29
C LEU A 49 -7.85 3.49 5.51
N LEU A 50 -8.03 4.69 4.96
CA LEU A 50 -6.98 5.45 4.28
C LEU A 50 -5.83 5.84 5.21
N CYS A 51 -6.12 6.17 6.48
CA CYS A 51 -5.09 6.41 7.49
C CYS A 51 -4.22 5.18 7.72
N TRP A 52 -4.80 3.99 7.62
CA TRP A 52 -4.08 2.74 7.82
C TRP A 52 -3.28 2.31 6.60
N ILE A 53 -3.88 2.37 5.42
CA ILE A 53 -3.25 1.97 4.15
C ILE A 53 -2.33 3.08 3.66
N ALA A 54 -1.04 2.78 3.55
CA ALA A 54 -0.03 3.71 3.08
C ALA A 54 0.62 3.20 1.78
N PRO A 55 0.36 3.81 0.62
CA PRO A 55 1.15 3.53 -0.56
C PRO A 55 2.61 3.92 -0.30
N ARG A 56 3.53 2.99 -0.51
CA ARG A 56 4.97 3.19 -0.33
C ARG A 56 5.67 3.16 -1.68
N GLY A 57 6.47 4.18 -1.96
CA GLY A 57 7.22 4.28 -3.21
C GLY A 57 8.69 3.86 -3.05
N ILE A 58 9.24 3.24 -4.09
CA ILE A 58 10.67 2.92 -4.22
C ILE A 58 11.54 4.20 -4.21
N VAL A 59 10.94 5.33 -4.56
CA VAL A 59 11.61 6.64 -4.61
C VAL A 59 12.20 7.02 -3.25
N ALA A 60 11.49 6.74 -2.14
CA ALA A 60 11.99 7.02 -0.80
C ALA A 60 13.31 6.28 -0.50
N ALA A 61 13.43 5.01 -0.93
CA ALA A 61 14.64 4.22 -0.77
C ALA A 61 15.79 4.75 -1.63
N ALA A 62 15.51 5.18 -2.86
CA ALA A 62 16.53 5.74 -3.74
C ALA A 62 17.05 7.10 -3.23
N VAL A 63 16.13 7.97 -2.81
CA VAL A 63 16.47 9.28 -2.27
C VAL A 63 17.26 9.14 -0.97
N SER A 64 16.84 8.27 -0.03
CA SER A 64 17.57 8.03 1.21
C SER A 64 18.99 7.51 0.97
N ALA A 65 19.18 6.68 -0.07
CA ALA A 65 20.52 6.20 -0.43
C ALA A 65 21.44 7.34 -0.93
N ILE A 66 20.91 8.25 -1.75
CA ILE A 66 21.66 9.41 -2.23
C ILE A 66 22.01 10.35 -1.06
N PHE A 67 21.05 10.61 -0.16
CA PHE A 67 21.29 11.43 1.02
C PHE A 67 22.32 10.80 1.96
N ALA A 68 22.25 9.48 2.19
CA ALA A 68 23.21 8.77 3.01
C ALA A 68 24.65 8.96 2.51
N ILE A 69 24.86 8.81 1.18
CA ILE A 69 26.18 9.01 0.57
C ILE A 69 26.66 10.46 0.71
N ARG A 70 25.77 11.43 0.50
CA ARG A 70 26.11 12.85 0.60
C ARG A 70 26.46 13.27 2.03
N LEU A 71 25.71 12.79 3.02
CA LEU A 71 25.95 13.07 4.44
C LEU A 71 27.22 12.38 4.95
N ASP A 72 27.49 11.17 4.48
CA ASP A 72 28.74 10.45 4.80
C ASP A 72 29.95 11.20 4.27
N GLN A 73 29.89 11.69 3.03
CA GLN A 73 30.94 12.53 2.42
C GLN A 73 31.13 13.88 3.16
N ALA A 74 30.08 14.39 3.81
CA ALA A 74 30.11 15.59 4.63
C ALA A 74 30.60 15.32 6.08
N GLY A 75 30.96 14.08 6.41
CA GLY A 75 31.51 13.69 7.71
C GLY A 75 30.46 13.51 8.79
N HIS A 76 29.18 13.35 8.47
CA HIS A 76 28.15 13.09 9.45
C HIS A 76 28.14 11.62 9.88
N GLU A 77 28.47 11.36 11.14
CA GLU A 77 28.40 10.03 11.73
C GLU A 77 26.97 9.46 11.69
N GLY A 78 26.84 8.20 11.31
CA GLY A 78 25.54 7.53 11.23
C GLY A 78 24.74 7.75 9.93
N ALA A 79 25.25 8.53 8.98
CA ALA A 79 24.59 8.77 7.69
C ALA A 79 24.24 7.47 6.95
N LEU A 80 25.08 6.46 7.03
CA LEU A 80 24.87 5.15 6.39
C LEU A 80 23.71 4.35 7.01
N LEU A 81 23.25 4.70 8.21
CA LEU A 81 22.08 4.08 8.86
C LEU A 81 20.75 4.50 8.21
N LEU A 82 20.74 5.60 7.44
CA LEU A 82 19.53 6.05 6.75
C LEU A 82 18.96 4.99 5.78
N VAL A 83 19.82 4.28 5.08
CA VAL A 83 19.41 3.26 4.12
C VAL A 83 18.72 2.07 4.82
N PRO A 84 19.35 1.37 5.76
CA PRO A 84 18.72 0.26 6.47
C PRO A 84 17.47 0.69 7.25
N LEU A 85 17.43 1.87 7.85
CA LEU A 85 16.24 2.42 8.52
C LEU A 85 15.08 2.61 7.53
N THR A 86 15.34 3.19 6.37
CA THR A 86 14.31 3.39 5.34
C THR A 86 13.75 2.06 4.84
N PHE A 87 14.61 1.07 4.57
CA PHE A 87 14.17 -0.26 4.16
C PHE A 87 13.38 -0.96 5.27
N ALA A 88 13.82 -0.87 6.52
CA ALA A 88 13.10 -1.44 7.65
C ALA A 88 11.69 -0.85 7.79
N VAL A 89 11.54 0.47 7.62
CA VAL A 89 10.24 1.16 7.62
C VAL A 89 9.38 0.68 6.45
N ILE A 90 9.94 0.57 5.24
CA ILE A 90 9.19 0.10 4.07
C ILE A 90 8.71 -1.33 4.27
N ILE A 91 9.60 -2.25 4.61
CA ILE A 91 9.27 -3.68 4.79
C ILE A 91 8.29 -3.85 5.95
N GLY A 92 8.58 -3.26 7.11
CA GLY A 92 7.73 -3.37 8.29
C GLY A 92 6.30 -2.87 8.05
N THR A 93 6.16 -1.73 7.37
CA THR A 93 4.84 -1.20 7.05
C THR A 93 4.13 -2.00 5.97
N VAL A 94 4.81 -2.51 4.95
CA VAL A 94 4.21 -3.37 3.91
C VAL A 94 3.69 -4.66 4.54
N VAL A 95 4.49 -5.33 5.36
CA VAL A 95 4.09 -6.57 6.05
C VAL A 95 2.89 -6.32 6.96
N LEU A 96 2.96 -5.28 7.81
CA LEU A 96 1.89 -4.93 8.74
C LEU A 96 0.58 -4.63 7.99
N GLN A 97 0.63 -3.81 6.96
CA GLN A 97 -0.55 -3.40 6.20
C GLN A 97 -1.11 -4.55 5.36
N SER A 98 -0.26 -5.36 4.73
CA SER A 98 -0.72 -6.52 3.95
C SER A 98 -1.46 -7.53 4.82
N ALA A 99 -0.98 -7.76 6.04
CA ALA A 99 -1.61 -8.67 6.99
C ALA A 99 -2.93 -8.11 7.57
N THR A 100 -3.02 -6.79 7.76
CA THR A 100 -4.11 -6.16 8.51
C THR A 100 -5.13 -5.41 7.66
N ALA A 101 -4.85 -5.08 6.40
CA ALA A 101 -5.75 -4.30 5.55
C ALA A 101 -7.11 -4.97 5.33
N ARG A 102 -7.11 -6.27 5.02
CA ARG A 102 -8.35 -7.04 4.81
C ARG A 102 -9.23 -7.13 6.06
N PRO A 103 -8.72 -7.59 7.21
CA PRO A 103 -9.52 -7.64 8.44
C PRO A 103 -10.01 -6.25 8.86
N LEU A 104 -9.18 -5.21 8.72
CA LEU A 104 -9.57 -3.85 9.05
C LEU A 104 -10.69 -3.33 8.12
N ALA A 105 -10.59 -3.54 6.81
CA ALA A 105 -11.63 -3.15 5.86
C ALA A 105 -12.97 -3.83 6.15
N ARG A 106 -12.94 -5.10 6.57
CA ARG A 106 -14.13 -5.84 6.99
C ARG A 106 -14.71 -5.29 8.29
N LEU A 107 -13.88 -4.99 9.28
CA LEU A 107 -14.29 -4.43 10.57
C LEU A 107 -14.95 -3.05 10.39
N LEU A 108 -14.43 -2.24 9.48
CA LEU A 108 -14.98 -0.92 9.17
C LEU A 108 -16.20 -0.98 8.24
N ASN A 109 -16.61 -2.16 7.76
CA ASN A 109 -17.67 -2.34 6.75
C ASN A 109 -17.45 -1.48 5.48
N VAL A 110 -16.20 -1.33 5.06
CA VAL A 110 -15.80 -0.61 3.83
C VAL A 110 -15.34 -1.61 2.76
N ALA A 111 -15.23 -2.90 3.12
CA ALA A 111 -14.89 -3.93 2.16
C ALA A 111 -16.07 -4.15 1.21
N GLU A 112 -15.83 -3.97 -0.10
CA GLU A 112 -16.80 -4.41 -1.10
C GLU A 112 -17.01 -5.93 -1.02
N PRO A 113 -18.24 -6.40 -1.25
CA PRO A 113 -18.50 -7.83 -1.35
C PRO A 113 -17.60 -8.45 -2.43
N ALA A 114 -17.21 -9.70 -2.21
CA ALA A 114 -16.37 -10.40 -3.18
C ALA A 114 -16.97 -10.30 -4.59
N PRO A 115 -16.18 -9.98 -5.61
CA PRO A 115 -16.70 -9.84 -6.97
C PRO A 115 -17.38 -11.14 -7.37
N SER A 116 -18.69 -11.04 -7.66
CA SER A 116 -19.54 -12.18 -8.01
C SER A 116 -19.96 -12.08 -9.46
N GLY A 117 -19.05 -12.33 -10.39
CA GLY A 117 -19.37 -12.29 -11.80
C GLY A 117 -18.18 -12.05 -12.72
N PHE A 118 -18.45 -12.10 -14.02
CA PHE A 118 -17.46 -11.88 -15.06
C PHE A 118 -17.81 -10.62 -15.84
N LEU A 119 -16.79 -9.77 -16.03
CA LEU A 119 -16.85 -8.64 -16.95
C LEU A 119 -16.11 -9.05 -18.23
N ILE A 120 -16.83 -9.10 -19.34
CA ILE A 120 -16.27 -9.39 -20.66
C ILE A 120 -16.21 -8.09 -21.45
N VAL A 121 -15.03 -7.65 -21.81
CA VAL A 121 -14.81 -6.45 -22.61
C VAL A 121 -14.70 -6.85 -24.09
N GLY A 122 -15.60 -6.28 -24.92
CA GLY A 122 -15.77 -6.65 -26.31
C GLY A 122 -16.97 -7.60 -26.52
N ALA A 123 -17.97 -7.18 -27.30
CA ALA A 123 -19.20 -7.93 -27.55
C ALA A 123 -19.17 -8.68 -28.90
N ASN A 124 -18.00 -9.18 -29.31
CA ASN A 124 -17.86 -10.00 -30.51
C ASN A 124 -18.55 -11.37 -30.36
N GLY A 125 -18.72 -12.10 -31.47
CA GLY A 125 -19.43 -13.39 -31.50
C GLY A 125 -18.95 -14.39 -30.44
N PRO A 126 -17.62 -14.68 -30.33
CA PRO A 126 -17.08 -15.55 -29.30
C PRO A 126 -17.36 -15.08 -27.88
N ALA A 127 -17.24 -13.77 -27.59
CA ALA A 127 -17.50 -13.20 -26.28
C ALA A 127 -18.96 -13.37 -25.84
N ARG A 128 -19.90 -13.21 -26.78
CA ARG A 128 -21.34 -13.43 -26.53
C ARG A 128 -21.65 -14.89 -26.24
N LEU A 129 -21.01 -15.83 -26.96
CA LEU A 129 -21.16 -17.26 -26.69
C LEU A 129 -20.60 -17.63 -25.30
N LEU A 130 -19.42 -17.15 -25.00
CA LEU A 130 -18.81 -17.35 -23.68
C LEU A 130 -19.70 -16.79 -22.56
N GLY A 131 -20.24 -15.58 -22.76
CA GLY A 131 -21.12 -14.93 -21.79
C GLY A 131 -22.39 -15.75 -21.55
N LYS A 132 -23.02 -16.27 -22.61
CA LYS A 132 -24.17 -17.14 -22.47
C LYS A 132 -23.87 -18.44 -21.74
N SER A 133 -22.75 -19.09 -22.05
CA SER A 133 -22.33 -20.32 -21.36
C SER A 133 -22.08 -20.09 -19.86
N LEU A 134 -21.45 -18.96 -19.51
CA LEU A 134 -21.22 -18.58 -18.11
C LEU A 134 -22.54 -18.25 -17.39
N GLN A 135 -23.49 -17.60 -18.07
CA GLN A 135 -24.82 -17.35 -17.48
C GLN A 135 -25.59 -18.65 -17.24
N GLN A 136 -25.49 -19.63 -18.14
CA GLN A 136 -26.09 -20.95 -17.95
C GLN A 136 -25.50 -21.70 -16.74
N LEU A 137 -24.26 -21.44 -16.41
CA LEU A 137 -23.58 -21.94 -15.19
C LEU A 137 -23.91 -21.14 -13.93
N GLY A 138 -24.87 -20.20 -13.98
CA GLY A 138 -25.33 -19.44 -12.83
C GLY A 138 -24.45 -18.24 -12.47
N SER A 139 -23.46 -17.89 -13.30
CA SER A 139 -22.59 -16.75 -13.08
C SER A 139 -23.19 -15.45 -13.59
N ARG A 140 -23.01 -14.35 -12.87
CA ARG A 140 -23.38 -13.02 -13.37
C ARG A 140 -22.35 -12.59 -14.42
N VAL A 141 -22.82 -12.21 -15.61
CA VAL A 141 -21.96 -11.77 -16.71
C VAL A 141 -22.41 -10.40 -17.20
N LEU A 142 -21.48 -9.48 -17.27
CA LEU A 142 -21.66 -8.17 -17.87
C LEU A 142 -20.77 -8.10 -19.13
N LEU A 143 -21.40 -7.88 -20.29
CA LEU A 143 -20.67 -7.59 -21.53
C LEU A 143 -20.64 -6.09 -21.75
N THR A 144 -19.47 -5.54 -22.02
CA THR A 144 -19.31 -4.14 -22.42
C THR A 144 -18.58 -4.07 -23.76
N ASP A 145 -18.99 -3.13 -24.61
CA ASP A 145 -18.34 -2.85 -25.88
C ASP A 145 -18.16 -1.33 -26.01
N SER A 146 -17.04 -0.90 -26.58
CA SER A 146 -16.77 0.50 -26.88
C SER A 146 -17.00 0.86 -28.35
N SER A 147 -17.39 -0.12 -29.20
CA SER A 147 -17.70 0.14 -30.59
C SER A 147 -19.10 0.73 -30.75
N TRP A 148 -19.15 1.93 -31.23
CA TRP A 148 -20.36 2.63 -31.69
C TRP A 148 -20.63 2.29 -33.16
#